data_9b2a7c63554a5ec7edbc0324846e7774
#
_entry.id   9b2a7c63554a5ec7edbc0324846e7774
#
_cell.length_a   1.000
_cell.length_b   1.000
_cell.length_c   1.000
_cell.angle_alpha   90.00
_cell.angle_beta   90.00
_cell.angle_gamma   90.00
#
_symmetry.space_group_name_H-M   'P 1'
#
loop_
_entity.id
_entity.type
_entity.pdbx_description
1 polymer ?
#
loop_
_entity_poly.entity_id
_entity_poly.type
_entity_poly.pdbx_seq_one_letter_code
_entity_poly.pdbx_strand_id
1 'polypeptide(L)'
;MHIRFLVPGNVRHGSGGNKYNAKLAEHLTALGADVEIATVDGDWPVGSPADRQRFSDMLDGATTVIADGLVASGAPEEVSGAVSKGTQVWILSHMALADHHDLEAKALAAATGIICPSAHAAEELRAKHGPQNIVIATPGADKADPANGSQPPHIVAVAALLPNKSQTLLVEALASMTDLKWTAALVGSNDADPAYAAEVRAAVEHHGLENRINVTGELTGQAFEAQWQKADLSILLSESESFGMVVTESLAHGVPVIVRQGTGAVEALGDTGAGAALDLSDPHTLTTTLRSWLTNPELQHQWHKAALTARDSLQRWDTTAATVLEAAQHPPT
;
A
#
# COMPACT_ATOMS: atom_id res chain seq x y z
N MET A 1 19.05 17.66 10.72
CA MET A 1 18.86 16.42 11.49
C MET A 1 19.36 15.27 10.64
N HIS A 2 20.21 14.38 11.20
CA HIS A 2 20.66 13.15 10.50
C HIS A 2 19.70 12.01 10.85
N ILE A 3 19.19 11.30 9.84
CA ILE A 3 18.26 10.17 9.97
C ILE A 3 18.85 8.99 9.22
N ARG A 4 19.08 7.87 9.91
CA ARG A 4 19.39 6.60 9.26
C ARG A 4 18.09 5.87 8.98
N PHE A 5 17.80 5.61 7.71
CA PHE A 5 16.58 4.94 7.29
C PHE A 5 16.89 3.49 6.86
N LEU A 6 16.45 2.53 7.67
CA LEU A 6 16.75 1.12 7.47
C LEU A 6 15.57 0.40 6.81
N VAL A 7 15.85 -0.21 5.65
CA VAL A 7 14.84 -0.91 4.83
C VAL A 7 15.20 -2.39 4.64
N PRO A 8 14.23 -3.31 4.49
CA PRO A 8 14.50 -4.73 4.32
C PRO A 8 15.13 -5.05 2.96
N GLY A 9 16.15 -5.94 2.94
CA GLY A 9 16.80 -6.40 1.72
C GLY A 9 16.11 -7.59 1.02
N ASN A 10 15.20 -8.27 1.71
CA ASN A 10 14.51 -9.45 1.20
C ASN A 10 13.19 -9.17 0.45
N VAL A 11 12.71 -7.94 0.41
CA VAL A 11 11.52 -7.54 -0.35
C VAL A 11 11.94 -6.93 -1.69
N ARG A 12 11.94 -7.75 -2.75
CA ARG A 12 12.49 -7.39 -4.08
C ARG A 12 11.46 -6.90 -5.09
N HIS A 13 10.16 -7.14 -4.87
CA HIS A 13 9.10 -6.64 -5.75
C HIS A 13 8.65 -5.23 -5.36
N GLY A 14 8.05 -4.50 -6.30
CA GLY A 14 7.49 -3.17 -6.07
C GLY A 14 6.28 -3.21 -5.13
N SER A 15 6.54 -3.28 -3.80
CA SER A 15 5.49 -3.25 -2.78
C SER A 15 5.09 -1.81 -2.44
N GLY A 16 3.87 -1.63 -1.90
CA GLY A 16 3.43 -0.35 -1.35
C GLY A 16 4.37 0.16 -0.25
N GLY A 17 4.88 -0.72 0.62
CA GLY A 17 5.85 -0.37 1.66
C GLY A 17 7.15 0.16 1.08
N ASN A 18 7.73 -0.52 0.08
CA ASN A 18 8.96 -0.04 -0.57
C ASN A 18 8.76 1.33 -1.24
N LYS A 19 7.61 1.55 -1.88
CA LYS A 19 7.27 2.85 -2.47
C LYS A 19 7.12 3.93 -1.41
N TYR A 20 6.45 3.62 -0.30
CA TYR A 20 6.33 4.53 0.83
C TYR A 20 7.71 4.90 1.40
N ASN A 21 8.56 3.90 1.67
CA ASN A 21 9.92 4.10 2.20
C ASN A 21 10.74 5.04 1.30
N ALA A 22 10.74 4.79 -0.01
CA ALA A 22 11.48 5.60 -0.97
C ALA A 22 10.97 7.05 -1.02
N LYS A 23 9.64 7.24 -1.09
CA LYS A 23 9.02 8.57 -1.13
C LYS A 23 9.21 9.34 0.16
N LEU A 24 9.07 8.69 1.31
CA LEU A 24 9.32 9.33 2.60
C LEU A 24 10.76 9.81 2.70
N ALA A 25 11.74 8.98 2.35
CA ALA A 25 13.16 9.36 2.40
C ALA A 25 13.48 10.53 1.44
N GLU A 26 12.92 10.50 0.21
CA GLU A 26 13.04 11.58 -0.78
C GLU A 26 12.55 12.91 -0.19
N HIS A 27 11.34 12.92 0.37
CA HIS A 27 10.72 14.15 0.88
C HIS A 27 11.29 14.62 2.24
N LEU A 28 11.77 13.72 3.10
CA LEU A 28 12.55 14.10 4.27
C LEU A 28 13.82 14.84 3.87
N THR A 29 14.51 14.35 2.83
CA THR A 29 15.70 15.01 2.28
C THR A 29 15.35 16.38 1.69
N ALA A 30 14.24 16.49 0.97
CA ALA A 30 13.76 17.76 0.41
C ALA A 30 13.41 18.80 1.50
N LEU A 31 12.98 18.35 2.68
CA LEU A 31 12.74 19.18 3.86
C LEU A 31 14.02 19.52 4.65
N GLY A 32 15.20 19.13 4.17
CA GLY A 32 16.50 19.47 4.75
C GLY A 32 17.01 18.47 5.79
N ALA A 33 16.43 17.29 5.92
CA ALA A 33 17.03 16.22 6.69
C ALA A 33 18.19 15.58 5.91
N ASP A 34 19.24 15.17 6.62
CA ASP A 34 20.31 14.36 6.06
C ASP A 34 19.94 12.89 6.24
N VAL A 35 19.44 12.26 5.15
CA VAL A 35 18.86 10.90 5.18
C VAL A 35 19.84 9.90 4.58
N GLU A 36 20.35 9.00 5.43
CA GLU A 36 21.15 7.83 5.02
C GLU A 36 20.23 6.61 4.88
N ILE A 37 19.96 6.16 3.64
CA ILE A 37 19.20 4.94 3.40
C ILE A 37 20.15 3.75 3.41
N ALA A 38 19.86 2.74 4.22
CA ALA A 38 20.66 1.52 4.29
C ALA A 38 19.76 0.27 4.25
N THR A 39 20.17 -0.72 3.45
CA THR A 39 19.47 -1.99 3.33
C THR A 39 19.95 -2.97 4.39
N VAL A 40 19.01 -3.58 5.09
CA VAL A 40 19.27 -4.61 6.08
C VAL A 40 19.02 -5.98 5.47
N ASP A 41 20.10 -6.64 5.05
CA ASP A 41 20.03 -7.99 4.51
C ASP A 41 19.71 -9.01 5.61
N GLY A 42 18.88 -9.99 5.28
CA GLY A 42 18.51 -11.08 6.19
C GLY A 42 17.16 -11.70 5.86
N ASP A 43 16.82 -12.75 6.60
CA ASP A 43 15.55 -13.48 6.46
C ASP A 43 14.49 -12.87 7.41
N TRP A 44 14.12 -11.62 7.14
CA TRP A 44 13.12 -10.88 7.93
C TRP A 44 11.69 -11.40 7.65
N PRO A 45 10.80 -11.41 8.69
CA PRO A 45 10.81 -10.57 9.91
C PRO A 45 11.58 -11.11 11.12
N VAL A 46 12.09 -12.32 11.14
CA VAL A 46 12.74 -12.83 12.37
C VAL A 46 14.25 -12.63 12.36
N GLY A 47 14.88 -12.88 11.22
CA GLY A 47 16.32 -12.83 11.06
C GLY A 47 17.07 -13.94 11.82
N SER A 48 18.22 -14.33 11.32
CA SER A 48 19.18 -15.16 12.04
C SER A 48 19.93 -14.34 13.10
N PRO A 49 20.67 -14.95 14.03
CA PRO A 49 21.53 -14.20 14.94
C PRO A 49 22.53 -13.30 14.23
N ALA A 50 23.05 -13.69 13.05
CA ALA A 50 23.93 -12.87 12.23
C ALA A 50 23.20 -11.67 11.59
N ASP A 51 21.93 -11.84 11.18
CA ASP A 51 21.10 -10.77 10.64
C ASP A 51 20.81 -9.73 11.72
N ARG A 52 20.45 -10.18 12.91
CA ARG A 52 20.21 -9.31 14.08
C ARG A 52 21.46 -8.56 14.48
N GLN A 53 22.65 -9.21 14.46
CA GLN A 53 23.91 -8.53 14.73
C GLN A 53 24.19 -7.42 13.71
N ARG A 54 23.97 -7.69 12.39
CA ARG A 54 24.09 -6.65 11.35
C ARG A 54 23.15 -5.48 11.61
N PHE A 55 21.89 -5.78 11.96
CA PHE A 55 20.93 -4.73 12.31
C PHE A 55 21.39 -3.92 13.53
N SER A 56 21.86 -4.59 14.58
CA SER A 56 22.44 -3.92 15.76
C SER A 56 23.60 -3.01 15.39
N ASP A 57 24.54 -3.48 14.56
CA ASP A 57 25.68 -2.68 14.09
C ASP A 57 25.24 -1.43 13.31
N MET A 58 24.14 -1.54 12.57
CA MET A 58 23.53 -0.41 11.85
C MET A 58 22.79 0.59 12.75
N LEU A 59 22.38 0.16 13.93
CA LEU A 59 21.81 1.07 14.95
C LEU A 59 22.88 1.84 15.71
N ASP A 60 24.08 1.28 15.86
CA ASP A 60 25.16 1.88 16.65
C ASP A 60 25.64 3.22 16.06
N GLY A 61 25.82 4.20 16.93
CA GLY A 61 26.29 5.54 16.57
C GLY A 61 25.26 6.43 15.86
N ALA A 62 24.05 5.94 15.57
CA ALA A 62 22.99 6.77 15.05
C ALA A 62 22.30 7.55 16.18
N THR A 63 21.89 8.79 15.90
CA THR A 63 21.06 9.58 16.82
C THR A 63 19.58 9.33 16.60
N THR A 64 19.16 9.19 15.35
CA THR A 64 17.77 8.92 14.94
C THR A 64 17.76 7.87 13.84
N VAL A 65 16.97 6.84 14.04
CA VAL A 65 16.73 5.75 13.10
C VAL A 65 15.25 5.66 12.81
N ILE A 66 14.89 5.55 11.53
CA ILE A 66 13.59 5.07 11.08
C ILE A 66 13.85 3.67 10.51
N ALA A 67 13.29 2.63 11.11
CA ALA A 67 13.45 1.27 10.65
C ALA A 67 12.10 0.71 10.17
N ASP A 68 12.10 0.11 8.99
CA ASP A 68 10.94 -0.61 8.46
C ASP A 68 10.49 -1.69 9.44
N GLY A 69 9.18 -1.79 9.65
CA GLY A 69 8.56 -2.71 10.61
C GLY A 69 8.89 -4.17 10.34
N LEU A 70 9.10 -4.55 9.07
CA LEU A 70 9.50 -5.90 8.73
C LEU A 70 10.86 -6.30 9.36
N VAL A 71 11.78 -5.34 9.51
CA VAL A 71 13.08 -5.58 10.16
C VAL A 71 12.97 -5.39 11.66
N ALA A 72 12.47 -4.25 12.10
CA ALA A 72 12.54 -3.85 13.51
C ALA A 72 11.62 -4.70 14.40
N SER A 73 10.43 -5.11 13.91
CA SER A 73 9.48 -5.91 14.69
C SER A 73 9.99 -7.29 15.04
N GLY A 74 10.94 -7.83 14.27
CA GLY A 74 11.58 -9.11 14.55
C GLY A 74 12.80 -9.05 15.46
N ALA A 75 13.26 -7.86 15.86
CA ALA A 75 14.52 -7.64 16.55
C ALA A 75 14.35 -6.77 17.81
N PRO A 76 13.51 -7.17 18.78
CA PRO A 76 13.19 -6.35 19.95
C PRO A 76 14.36 -6.06 20.88
N GLU A 77 15.32 -6.99 21.02
CA GLU A 77 16.48 -6.79 21.87
C GLU A 77 17.42 -5.72 21.30
N GLU A 78 17.61 -5.69 19.98
CA GLU A 78 18.43 -4.74 19.26
C GLU A 78 17.81 -3.34 19.33
N VAL A 79 16.48 -3.23 19.14
CA VAL A 79 15.73 -1.98 19.31
C VAL A 79 15.87 -1.46 20.74
N SER A 80 15.62 -2.30 21.74
CA SER A 80 15.74 -1.94 23.16
C SER A 80 17.15 -1.51 23.52
N GLY A 81 18.16 -2.25 23.01
CA GLY A 81 19.57 -1.94 23.23
C GLY A 81 19.98 -0.57 22.67
N ALA A 82 19.51 -0.22 21.48
CA ALA A 82 19.78 1.08 20.85
C ALA A 82 19.10 2.23 21.61
N VAL A 83 17.82 2.06 21.96
CA VAL A 83 17.08 3.09 22.72
C VAL A 83 17.71 3.32 24.10
N SER A 84 18.16 2.27 24.80
CA SER A 84 18.84 2.40 26.08
C SER A 84 20.18 3.14 26.00
N LYS A 85 20.81 3.16 24.83
CA LYS A 85 22.04 3.92 24.54
C LYS A 85 21.77 5.37 24.10
N GLY A 86 20.48 5.77 23.98
CA GLY A 86 20.08 7.13 23.62
C GLY A 86 19.76 7.32 22.13
N THR A 87 19.74 6.27 21.31
CA THR A 87 19.28 6.34 19.93
C THR A 87 17.75 6.42 19.88
N GLN A 88 17.19 7.38 19.16
CA GLN A 88 15.77 7.39 18.86
C GLN A 88 15.49 6.35 17.75
N VAL A 89 14.73 5.31 18.07
CA VAL A 89 14.32 4.28 17.10
C VAL A 89 12.83 4.40 16.83
N TRP A 90 12.48 4.78 15.60
CA TRP A 90 11.13 4.85 15.09
C TRP A 90 10.86 3.63 14.23
N ILE A 91 9.79 2.88 14.54
CA ILE A 91 9.36 1.73 13.73
C ILE A 91 8.31 2.21 12.74
N LEU A 92 8.61 2.11 11.44
CA LEU A 92 7.66 2.37 10.37
C LEU A 92 6.87 1.09 10.09
N SER A 93 5.73 0.96 10.73
CA SER A 93 4.85 -0.21 10.61
C SER A 93 3.87 -0.03 9.45
N HIS A 94 4.19 -0.65 8.31
CA HIS A 94 3.28 -0.66 7.15
C HIS A 94 2.05 -1.52 7.39
N MET A 95 2.18 -2.60 8.14
CA MET A 95 1.10 -3.49 8.57
C MET A 95 1.58 -4.31 9.77
N ALA A 96 0.65 -4.71 10.63
CA ALA A 96 0.95 -5.63 11.72
C ALA A 96 1.38 -7.00 11.16
N LEU A 97 2.38 -7.63 11.76
CA LEU A 97 2.84 -8.95 11.32
C LEU A 97 1.72 -9.99 11.52
N ALA A 98 1.56 -10.87 10.53
CA ALA A 98 0.60 -11.97 10.61
C ALA A 98 1.00 -12.99 11.70
N ASP A 99 2.30 -13.25 11.79
CA ASP A 99 2.93 -14.14 12.75
C ASP A 99 3.90 -13.36 13.66
N HIS A 100 4.48 -14.01 14.65
CA HIS A 100 5.50 -13.42 15.56
C HIS A 100 5.01 -12.28 16.45
N HIS A 101 3.74 -12.34 16.90
CA HIS A 101 3.09 -11.33 17.73
C HIS A 101 3.89 -10.89 18.96
N ASP A 102 4.54 -11.85 19.65
CA ASP A 102 5.32 -11.56 20.87
C ASP A 102 6.60 -10.73 20.56
N LEU A 103 7.24 -10.99 19.40
CA LEU A 103 8.41 -10.22 18.98
C LEU A 103 7.99 -8.80 18.60
N GLU A 104 6.95 -8.68 17.78
CA GLU A 104 6.40 -7.39 17.39
C GLU A 104 5.98 -6.55 18.59
N ALA A 105 5.20 -7.13 19.53
CA ALA A 105 4.78 -6.43 20.75
C ALA A 105 5.96 -5.87 21.57
N LYS A 106 7.02 -6.68 21.73
CA LYS A 106 8.22 -6.26 22.46
C LYS A 106 8.99 -5.17 21.72
N ALA A 107 9.15 -5.27 20.40
CA ALA A 107 9.82 -4.27 19.59
C ALA A 107 9.10 -2.92 19.63
N LEU A 108 7.77 -2.94 19.46
CA LEU A 108 6.92 -1.75 19.53
C LEU A 108 6.96 -1.09 20.90
N ALA A 109 7.00 -1.88 21.99
CA ALA A 109 7.11 -1.37 23.35
C ALA A 109 8.48 -0.76 23.65
N ALA A 110 9.54 -1.23 22.99
CA ALA A 110 10.90 -0.75 23.17
C ALA A 110 11.23 0.49 22.32
N ALA A 111 10.50 0.71 21.23
CA ALA A 111 10.75 1.81 20.30
C ALA A 111 10.44 3.19 20.92
N THR A 112 11.09 4.23 20.43
CA THR A 112 10.81 5.62 20.76
C THR A 112 9.40 6.00 20.31
N GLY A 113 9.00 5.54 19.13
CA GLY A 113 7.67 5.72 18.60
C GLY A 113 7.42 4.87 17.35
N ILE A 114 6.21 4.88 16.89
CA ILE A 114 5.74 4.07 15.78
C ILE A 114 5.12 5.00 14.73
N ILE A 115 5.42 4.78 13.47
CA ILE A 115 4.82 5.49 12.34
C ILE A 115 3.90 4.51 11.62
N CYS A 116 2.62 4.86 11.48
CA CYS A 116 1.64 4.09 10.72
C CYS A 116 1.13 4.89 9.51
N PRO A 117 0.81 4.23 8.38
CA PRO A 117 0.34 4.91 7.17
C PRO A 117 -1.12 5.38 7.24
N SER A 118 -1.89 4.99 8.25
CA SER A 118 -3.31 5.30 8.36
C SER A 118 -3.83 5.18 9.78
N ALA A 119 -5.01 5.75 10.05
CA ALA A 119 -5.74 5.53 11.29
C ALA A 119 -6.15 4.06 11.42
N HIS A 120 -6.59 3.43 10.32
CA HIS A 120 -6.93 2.02 10.27
C HIS A 120 -5.76 1.12 10.73
N ALA A 121 -4.57 1.30 10.14
CA ALA A 121 -3.38 0.54 10.54
C ALA A 121 -2.98 0.79 11.99
N ALA A 122 -3.11 2.03 12.48
CA ALA A 122 -2.85 2.37 13.87
C ALA A 122 -3.83 1.70 14.83
N GLU A 123 -5.11 1.62 14.47
CA GLU A 123 -6.14 0.94 15.27
C GLU A 123 -5.92 -0.58 15.32
N GLU A 124 -5.60 -1.20 14.18
CA GLU A 124 -5.23 -2.63 14.14
C GLU A 124 -4.04 -2.92 15.05
N LEU A 125 -2.99 -2.09 14.99
CA LEU A 125 -1.80 -2.25 15.80
C LEU A 125 -2.10 -2.05 17.29
N ARG A 126 -2.92 -1.05 17.65
CA ARG A 126 -3.39 -0.82 19.02
C ARG A 126 -4.21 -1.99 19.54
N ALA A 127 -5.13 -2.50 18.75
CA ALA A 127 -5.98 -3.63 19.13
C ALA A 127 -5.14 -4.90 19.37
N LYS A 128 -4.07 -5.07 18.62
CA LYS A 128 -3.21 -6.26 18.66
C LYS A 128 -2.19 -6.21 19.79
N HIS A 129 -1.56 -5.06 20.05
CA HIS A 129 -0.38 -4.93 20.91
C HIS A 129 -0.46 -3.80 21.93
N GLY A 130 -1.45 -2.89 21.83
CA GLY A 130 -1.66 -1.79 22.77
C GLY A 130 -0.64 -0.66 22.79
N PRO A 131 0.19 -0.42 21.74
CA PRO A 131 1.17 0.67 21.78
C PRO A 131 0.49 2.03 21.82
N GLN A 132 1.11 3.00 22.53
CA GLN A 132 0.54 4.33 22.75
C GLN A 132 1.18 5.39 21.84
N ASN A 133 2.48 5.27 21.53
CA ASN A 133 3.25 6.29 20.82
C ASN A 133 3.17 6.09 19.30
N ILE A 134 1.97 6.23 18.72
CA ILE A 134 1.75 6.10 17.27
C ILE A 134 1.54 7.46 16.64
N VAL A 135 2.32 7.73 15.61
CA VAL A 135 2.19 8.85 14.68
C VAL A 135 1.56 8.34 13.38
N ILE A 136 0.48 8.97 12.94
CA ILE A 136 -0.14 8.64 11.66
C ILE A 136 0.49 9.55 10.61
N ALA A 137 1.24 8.96 9.69
CA ALA A 137 1.86 9.63 8.56
C ALA A 137 1.27 9.07 7.26
N THR A 138 0.10 9.59 6.90
CA THR A 138 -0.64 9.13 5.71
C THR A 138 0.20 9.34 4.44
N PRO A 139 0.27 8.34 3.53
CA PRO A 139 1.01 8.48 2.27
C PRO A 139 0.52 9.67 1.44
N GLY A 140 1.45 10.40 0.87
CA GLY A 140 1.13 11.40 -0.13
C GLY A 140 0.80 10.78 -1.48
N ALA A 141 0.13 11.54 -2.35
CA ALA A 141 -0.05 11.21 -3.76
C ALA A 141 0.85 12.07 -4.64
N ASP A 142 1.45 11.46 -5.66
CA ASP A 142 2.12 12.18 -6.73
C ASP A 142 1.08 12.88 -7.62
N LYS A 143 1.45 14.00 -8.23
CA LYS A 143 0.62 14.60 -9.28
C LYS A 143 0.62 13.70 -10.51
N ALA A 144 -0.54 13.52 -11.11
CA ALA A 144 -0.71 12.78 -12.34
C ALA A 144 -1.59 13.55 -13.33
N ASP A 145 -1.47 13.27 -14.61
CA ASP A 145 -2.41 13.80 -15.60
C ASP A 145 -3.75 13.03 -15.52
N PRO A 146 -4.89 13.69 -15.72
CA PRO A 146 -6.18 13.00 -15.75
C PRO A 146 -6.21 11.92 -16.83
N ALA A 147 -6.81 10.79 -16.49
CA ALA A 147 -7.04 9.71 -17.44
C ALA A 147 -7.98 10.18 -18.56
N ASN A 148 -7.71 9.71 -19.78
CA ASN A 148 -8.56 9.98 -20.95
C ASN A 148 -9.76 9.00 -21.01
N GLY A 149 -9.66 7.89 -20.30
CA GLY A 149 -10.57 6.77 -20.40
C GLY A 149 -10.49 6.05 -21.74
N SER A 150 -11.41 5.11 -21.97
CA SER A 150 -11.46 4.35 -23.21
C SER A 150 -12.86 3.90 -23.64
N GLN A 151 -12.99 3.46 -24.89
CA GLN A 151 -14.18 2.86 -25.43
C GLN A 151 -13.83 1.52 -26.08
N PRO A 152 -14.32 0.38 -25.53
CA PRO A 152 -15.18 0.24 -24.35
C PRO A 152 -14.46 0.63 -23.05
N PRO A 153 -15.22 0.81 -21.95
CA PRO A 153 -14.65 1.13 -20.65
C PRO A 153 -13.54 0.16 -20.22
N HIS A 154 -12.45 0.68 -19.67
CA HIS A 154 -11.29 -0.08 -19.22
C HIS A 154 -11.19 -0.10 -17.70
N ILE A 155 -11.15 -1.31 -17.14
CA ILE A 155 -11.04 -1.57 -15.71
C ILE A 155 -9.58 -1.91 -15.41
N VAL A 156 -8.98 -1.28 -14.39
CA VAL A 156 -7.61 -1.59 -13.96
C VAL A 156 -7.60 -2.09 -12.52
N ALA A 157 -6.83 -3.16 -12.25
CA ALA A 157 -6.52 -3.61 -10.91
C ALA A 157 -5.00 -3.62 -10.75
N VAL A 158 -4.48 -2.76 -9.87
CA VAL A 158 -3.03 -2.60 -9.64
C VAL A 158 -2.66 -3.20 -8.29
N ALA A 159 -2.08 -4.37 -8.30
CA ALA A 159 -1.52 -5.05 -7.13
C ALA A 159 -0.63 -6.21 -7.59
N ALA A 160 0.40 -6.56 -6.82
CA ALA A 160 1.12 -7.82 -7.02
C ALA A 160 0.13 -9.00 -7.02
N LEU A 161 0.37 -10.01 -7.84
CA LEU A 161 -0.51 -11.17 -7.89
C LEU A 161 -0.25 -12.04 -6.65
N LEU A 162 -1.10 -11.83 -5.65
CA LEU A 162 -1.07 -12.51 -4.35
C LEU A 162 -2.49 -12.90 -3.95
N PRO A 163 -2.69 -14.05 -3.26
CA PRO A 163 -4.03 -14.51 -2.87
C PRO A 163 -4.85 -13.45 -2.13
N ASN A 164 -4.24 -12.72 -1.21
CA ASN A 164 -4.92 -11.66 -0.43
C ASN A 164 -5.33 -10.43 -1.25
N LYS A 165 -4.92 -10.33 -2.54
CA LYS A 165 -5.35 -9.27 -3.46
C LYS A 165 -6.59 -9.65 -4.28
N SER A 166 -7.03 -10.91 -4.19
CA SER A 166 -8.32 -11.40 -4.69
C SER A 166 -8.57 -11.12 -6.19
N GLN A 167 -7.52 -11.23 -7.05
CA GLN A 167 -7.68 -11.01 -8.48
C GLN A 167 -8.58 -12.07 -9.14
N THR A 168 -8.58 -13.31 -8.63
CA THR A 168 -9.50 -14.37 -9.11
C THR A 168 -10.95 -13.97 -8.90
N LEU A 169 -11.31 -13.36 -7.76
CA LEU A 169 -12.65 -12.85 -7.51
C LEU A 169 -13.06 -11.80 -8.55
N LEU A 170 -12.15 -10.92 -8.97
CA LEU A 170 -12.42 -9.95 -10.02
C LEU A 170 -12.65 -10.65 -11.36
N VAL A 171 -11.83 -11.64 -11.73
CA VAL A 171 -11.99 -12.41 -12.98
C VAL A 171 -13.36 -13.10 -13.00
N GLU A 172 -13.77 -13.75 -11.91
CA GLU A 172 -15.09 -14.41 -11.80
C GLU A 172 -16.25 -13.41 -11.96
N ALA A 173 -16.14 -12.26 -11.29
CA ALA A 173 -17.17 -11.22 -11.43
C ALA A 173 -17.27 -10.71 -12.88
N LEU A 174 -16.15 -10.47 -13.55
CA LEU A 174 -16.11 -10.02 -14.95
C LEU A 174 -16.60 -11.09 -15.93
N ALA A 175 -16.34 -12.38 -15.65
CA ALA A 175 -16.82 -13.50 -16.46
C ALA A 175 -18.35 -13.55 -16.54
N SER A 176 -19.04 -13.13 -15.49
CA SER A 176 -20.51 -13.05 -15.46
C SER A 176 -21.11 -11.91 -16.29
N MET A 177 -20.26 -11.05 -16.91
CA MET A 177 -20.67 -9.84 -17.63
C MET A 177 -20.15 -9.81 -19.08
N THR A 178 -20.03 -10.97 -19.72
CA THR A 178 -19.58 -11.07 -21.12
C THR A 178 -20.58 -10.50 -22.13
N ASP A 179 -21.84 -10.33 -21.73
CA ASP A 179 -22.91 -9.63 -22.46
C ASP A 179 -22.65 -8.11 -22.58
N LEU A 180 -21.79 -7.53 -21.74
CA LEU A 180 -21.45 -6.12 -21.76
C LEU A 180 -20.07 -5.90 -22.44
N LYS A 181 -19.83 -4.67 -22.88
CA LYS A 181 -18.55 -4.26 -23.49
C LYS A 181 -17.67 -3.64 -22.42
N TRP A 182 -16.52 -4.25 -22.17
CA TRP A 182 -15.47 -3.77 -21.27
C TRP A 182 -14.13 -4.45 -21.61
N THR A 183 -13.03 -3.89 -21.15
CA THR A 183 -11.71 -4.51 -21.11
C THR A 183 -11.12 -4.35 -19.72
N ALA A 184 -10.12 -5.16 -19.36
CA ALA A 184 -9.45 -5.03 -18.06
C ALA A 184 -7.94 -5.31 -18.15
N ALA A 185 -7.19 -4.73 -17.21
CA ALA A 185 -5.79 -5.06 -16.97
C ALA A 185 -5.56 -5.39 -15.50
N LEU A 186 -4.90 -6.51 -15.24
CA LEU A 186 -4.37 -6.89 -13.94
C LEU A 186 -2.88 -6.58 -13.95
N VAL A 187 -2.49 -5.51 -13.26
CA VAL A 187 -1.13 -4.94 -13.30
C VAL A 187 -0.42 -5.21 -11.98
N GLY A 188 0.65 -5.97 -12.01
CA GLY A 188 1.46 -6.25 -10.83
C GLY A 188 2.38 -7.44 -11.01
N SER A 189 3.35 -7.59 -10.10
CA SER A 189 4.35 -8.65 -10.18
C SER A 189 3.71 -10.04 -10.20
N ASN A 190 4.14 -10.86 -11.16
CA ASN A 190 3.81 -12.28 -11.24
C ASN A 190 4.77 -13.15 -10.39
N ASP A 191 5.89 -12.57 -9.99
CA ASP A 191 6.95 -13.28 -9.29
C ASP A 191 6.78 -13.24 -7.76
N ALA A 192 5.81 -12.43 -7.28
CA ALA A 192 5.48 -12.35 -5.86
C ALA A 192 4.89 -13.68 -5.35
N ASP A 193 4.02 -14.32 -6.15
CA ASP A 193 3.52 -15.68 -5.97
C ASP A 193 3.25 -16.29 -7.38
N PRO A 194 4.22 -17.01 -7.95
CA PRO A 194 4.06 -17.60 -9.29
C PRO A 194 2.91 -18.61 -9.40
N ALA A 195 2.56 -19.29 -8.29
CA ALA A 195 1.46 -20.26 -8.28
C ALA A 195 0.12 -19.54 -8.39
N TYR A 196 -0.09 -18.50 -7.59
CA TYR A 196 -1.29 -17.70 -7.69
C TYR A 196 -1.38 -16.93 -9.03
N ALA A 197 -0.26 -16.44 -9.54
CA ALA A 197 -0.23 -15.82 -10.86
C ALA A 197 -0.65 -16.80 -11.98
N ALA A 198 -0.28 -18.08 -11.87
CA ALA A 198 -0.74 -19.11 -12.78
C ALA A 198 -2.25 -19.41 -12.61
N GLU A 199 -2.76 -19.42 -11.37
CA GLU A 199 -4.19 -19.56 -11.07
C GLU A 199 -5.02 -18.45 -11.70
N VAL A 200 -4.60 -17.18 -11.56
CA VAL A 200 -5.28 -16.03 -12.16
C VAL A 200 -5.33 -16.16 -13.69
N ARG A 201 -4.23 -16.56 -14.35
CA ARG A 201 -4.22 -16.78 -15.80
C ARG A 201 -5.12 -17.94 -16.21
N ALA A 202 -5.10 -19.04 -15.45
CA ALA A 202 -5.97 -20.18 -15.70
C ALA A 202 -7.45 -19.81 -15.56
N ALA A 203 -7.82 -18.94 -14.62
CA ALA A 203 -9.18 -18.43 -14.50
C ALA A 203 -9.57 -17.57 -15.73
N VAL A 204 -8.69 -16.71 -16.22
CA VAL A 204 -8.92 -15.92 -17.45
C VAL A 204 -9.14 -16.83 -18.65
N GLU A 205 -8.31 -17.86 -18.82
CA GLU A 205 -8.41 -18.84 -19.92
C GLU A 205 -9.69 -19.70 -19.79
N HIS A 206 -9.98 -20.19 -18.58
CA HIS A 206 -11.17 -21.00 -18.30
C HIS A 206 -12.46 -20.31 -18.73
N HIS A 207 -12.53 -18.99 -18.54
CA HIS A 207 -13.71 -18.19 -18.93
C HIS A 207 -13.63 -17.61 -20.36
N GLY A 208 -12.58 -17.90 -21.13
CA GLY A 208 -12.39 -17.40 -22.50
C GLY A 208 -12.24 -15.87 -22.56
N LEU A 209 -11.57 -15.28 -21.57
CA LEU A 209 -11.46 -13.83 -21.41
C LEU A 209 -10.10 -13.25 -21.85
N GLU A 210 -9.25 -14.02 -22.51
CA GLU A 210 -7.89 -13.64 -22.90
C GLU A 210 -7.84 -12.41 -23.84
N ASN A 211 -8.91 -12.20 -24.60
CA ASN A 211 -9.08 -11.03 -25.48
C ASN A 211 -9.64 -9.80 -24.75
N ARG A 212 -10.00 -9.93 -23.49
CA ARG A 212 -10.63 -8.86 -22.68
C ARG A 212 -9.84 -8.51 -21.41
N ILE A 213 -9.15 -9.47 -20.82
CA ILE A 213 -8.34 -9.30 -19.60
C ILE A 213 -6.87 -9.51 -19.94
N ASN A 214 -6.07 -8.49 -19.69
CA ASN A 214 -4.62 -8.58 -19.84
C ASN A 214 -3.95 -8.71 -18.45
N VAL A 215 -3.27 -9.82 -18.19
CA VAL A 215 -2.42 -10.01 -17.01
C VAL A 215 -1.01 -9.57 -17.36
N THR A 216 -0.67 -8.32 -17.06
CA THR A 216 0.49 -7.63 -17.65
C THR A 216 1.83 -8.01 -17.05
N GLY A 217 1.85 -8.48 -15.79
CA GLY A 217 3.03 -8.46 -14.95
C GLY A 217 3.29 -7.08 -14.36
N GLU A 218 4.45 -6.89 -13.76
CA GLU A 218 4.85 -5.60 -13.20
C GLU A 218 5.14 -4.60 -14.33
N LEU A 219 4.54 -3.42 -14.24
CA LEU A 219 4.77 -2.31 -15.16
C LEU A 219 5.37 -1.12 -14.44
N THR A 220 6.26 -0.40 -15.11
CA THR A 220 6.90 0.82 -14.61
C THR A 220 6.93 1.92 -15.67
N GLY A 221 7.15 3.16 -15.26
CA GLY A 221 7.31 4.31 -16.17
C GLY A 221 6.15 4.47 -17.14
N GLN A 222 6.44 4.72 -18.40
CA GLN A 222 5.44 4.98 -19.45
C GLN A 222 4.43 3.85 -19.63
N ALA A 223 4.84 2.58 -19.48
CA ALA A 223 3.94 1.44 -19.63
C ALA A 223 2.90 1.39 -18.50
N PHE A 224 3.29 1.74 -17.28
CA PHE A 224 2.38 1.84 -16.13
C PHE A 224 1.45 3.05 -16.28
N GLU A 225 1.98 4.21 -16.62
CA GLU A 225 1.21 5.42 -16.89
C GLU A 225 0.16 5.20 -17.99
N ALA A 226 0.52 4.47 -19.05
CA ALA A 226 -0.41 4.16 -20.15
C ALA A 226 -1.60 3.29 -19.71
N GLN A 227 -1.51 2.53 -18.62
CA GLN A 227 -2.65 1.82 -18.06
C GLN A 227 -3.60 2.79 -17.35
N TRP A 228 -3.06 3.71 -16.55
CA TRP A 228 -3.87 4.74 -15.90
C TRP A 228 -4.57 5.65 -16.91
N GLN A 229 -3.87 6.05 -17.99
CA GLN A 229 -4.45 6.93 -19.01
C GLN A 229 -5.65 6.33 -19.74
N LYS A 230 -5.78 4.99 -19.78
CA LYS A 230 -6.93 4.28 -20.36
C LYS A 230 -8.02 3.99 -19.35
N ALA A 231 -7.70 4.04 -18.05
CA ALA A 231 -8.59 3.56 -17.02
C ALA A 231 -9.85 4.41 -16.89
N ASP A 232 -11.00 3.75 -16.77
CA ASP A 232 -12.28 4.34 -16.44
C ASP A 232 -12.73 3.97 -15.02
N LEU A 233 -12.20 2.86 -14.48
CA LEU A 233 -12.46 2.37 -13.14
C LEU A 233 -11.26 1.61 -12.62
N SER A 234 -10.86 1.87 -11.38
CA SER A 234 -9.87 1.08 -10.64
C SER A 234 -10.57 0.15 -9.64
N ILE A 235 -9.96 -1.00 -9.36
CA ILE A 235 -10.51 -1.98 -8.42
C ILE A 235 -9.41 -2.49 -7.51
N LEU A 236 -9.65 -2.42 -6.20
CA LEU A 236 -8.76 -2.94 -5.15
C LEU A 236 -9.58 -3.78 -4.16
N LEU A 237 -9.54 -5.12 -4.32
CA LEU A 237 -10.34 -6.07 -3.53
C LEU A 237 -9.55 -6.76 -2.43
N SER A 238 -8.40 -6.21 -2.05
CA SER A 238 -7.51 -6.82 -1.06
C SER A 238 -8.24 -7.14 0.25
N GLU A 239 -7.96 -8.30 0.81
CA GLU A 239 -8.51 -8.73 2.11
C GLU A 239 -7.92 -7.94 3.27
N SER A 240 -6.71 -7.42 3.09
CA SER A 240 -6.02 -6.56 4.04
C SER A 240 -5.28 -5.46 3.29
N GLU A 241 -5.50 -4.24 3.68
CA GLU A 241 -4.79 -3.04 3.24
C GLU A 241 -4.62 -2.09 4.41
N SER A 242 -3.40 -1.66 4.63
CA SER A 242 -3.11 -0.66 5.66
C SER A 242 -3.60 0.73 5.30
N PHE A 243 -3.48 1.10 4.01
CA PHE A 243 -4.00 2.35 3.46
C PHE A 243 -4.52 2.18 2.03
N GLY A 244 -3.77 1.47 1.16
CA GLY A 244 -4.14 1.31 -0.25
C GLY A 244 -3.70 2.50 -1.10
N MET A 245 -2.39 2.73 -1.24
CA MET A 245 -1.84 3.83 -2.05
C MET A 245 -2.35 3.84 -3.50
N VAL A 246 -2.72 2.68 -4.04
CA VAL A 246 -3.34 2.56 -5.36
C VAL A 246 -4.65 3.34 -5.46
N VAL A 247 -5.39 3.50 -4.35
CA VAL A 247 -6.61 4.31 -4.32
C VAL A 247 -6.28 5.78 -4.58
N THR A 248 -5.28 6.32 -3.89
CA THR A 248 -4.85 7.70 -4.10
C THR A 248 -4.18 7.91 -5.45
N GLU A 249 -3.47 6.90 -5.99
CA GLU A 249 -2.97 6.91 -7.37
C GLU A 249 -4.12 6.96 -8.39
N SER A 250 -5.16 6.16 -8.20
CA SER A 250 -6.37 6.18 -9.02
C SER A 250 -7.01 7.57 -9.01
N LEU A 251 -7.25 8.12 -7.82
CA LEU A 251 -7.85 9.44 -7.66
C LEU A 251 -6.95 10.55 -8.24
N ALA A 252 -5.63 10.43 -8.15
CA ALA A 252 -4.69 11.37 -8.78
C ALA A 252 -4.84 11.43 -10.30
N HIS A 253 -5.22 10.33 -10.94
CA HIS A 253 -5.56 10.26 -12.36
C HIS A 253 -7.03 10.61 -12.66
N GLY A 254 -7.84 10.98 -11.64
CA GLY A 254 -9.27 11.22 -11.80
C GLY A 254 -10.08 9.96 -12.09
N VAL A 255 -9.54 8.79 -11.78
CA VAL A 255 -10.18 7.49 -11.99
C VAL A 255 -10.91 7.08 -10.71
N PRO A 256 -12.22 6.80 -10.76
CA PRO A 256 -12.97 6.30 -9.61
C PRO A 256 -12.50 4.90 -9.23
N VAL A 257 -12.77 4.50 -7.97
CA VAL A 257 -12.25 3.23 -7.45
C VAL A 257 -13.29 2.46 -6.63
N ILE A 258 -13.32 1.15 -6.81
CA ILE A 258 -14.04 0.21 -5.94
C ILE A 258 -13.03 -0.43 -5.00
N VAL A 259 -13.30 -0.40 -3.69
CA VAL A 259 -12.46 -0.99 -2.65
C VAL A 259 -13.25 -2.00 -1.82
N ARG A 260 -12.53 -2.89 -1.12
CA ARG A 260 -13.15 -3.77 -0.10
C ARG A 260 -13.38 -2.98 1.18
N GLN A 261 -14.58 -3.10 1.77
CA GLN A 261 -14.91 -2.56 3.08
C GLN A 261 -14.10 -3.27 4.19
N GLY A 262 -13.86 -2.57 5.31
CA GLY A 262 -13.12 -3.11 6.45
C GLY A 262 -11.61 -3.13 6.27
N THR A 263 -11.07 -2.38 5.32
CA THR A 263 -9.64 -2.22 5.08
C THR A 263 -9.23 -0.73 5.07
N GLY A 264 -7.95 -0.43 5.20
CA GLY A 264 -7.44 0.94 5.10
C GLY A 264 -7.69 1.62 3.74
N ALA A 265 -8.04 0.85 2.70
CA ALA A 265 -8.42 1.40 1.41
C ALA A 265 -9.70 2.28 1.47
N VAL A 266 -10.57 2.03 2.47
CA VAL A 266 -11.74 2.88 2.74
C VAL A 266 -11.31 4.26 3.23
N GLU A 267 -10.27 4.33 4.08
CA GLU A 267 -9.69 5.61 4.53
C GLU A 267 -9.07 6.38 3.35
N ALA A 268 -8.38 5.68 2.45
CA ALA A 268 -7.80 6.30 1.25
C ALA A 268 -8.87 6.82 0.26
N LEU A 269 -10.01 6.13 0.14
CA LEU A 269 -11.15 6.58 -0.66
C LEU A 269 -11.85 7.79 0.00
N GLY A 270 -11.98 7.77 1.33
CA GLY A 270 -12.67 8.80 2.09
C GLY A 270 -14.12 9.03 1.62
N ASP A 271 -14.69 10.15 2.00
CA ASP A 271 -16.04 10.57 1.62
C ASP A 271 -16.06 11.31 0.25
N THR A 272 -15.19 10.91 -0.66
CA THR A 272 -15.05 11.60 -1.96
C THR A 272 -16.23 11.42 -2.89
N GLY A 273 -17.00 10.34 -2.74
CA GLY A 273 -18.02 9.92 -3.70
C GLY A 273 -17.45 9.39 -5.02
N ALA A 274 -16.14 9.17 -5.09
CA ALA A 274 -15.42 8.75 -6.28
C ALA A 274 -15.36 7.21 -6.44
N GLY A 275 -16.43 6.52 -6.09
CA GLY A 275 -16.48 5.07 -6.15
C GLY A 275 -17.30 4.46 -5.02
N ALA A 276 -16.95 3.23 -4.61
CA ALA A 276 -17.67 2.52 -3.56
C ALA A 276 -16.75 1.63 -2.71
N ALA A 277 -17.06 1.54 -1.42
CA ALA A 277 -16.53 0.50 -0.52
C ALA A 277 -17.55 -0.64 -0.41
N LEU A 278 -17.14 -1.86 -0.75
CA LEU A 278 -18.04 -3.01 -0.84
C LEU A 278 -17.79 -4.02 0.29
N ASP A 279 -18.88 -4.41 0.94
CA ASP A 279 -18.89 -5.62 1.75
C ASP A 279 -18.96 -6.84 0.82
N LEU A 280 -17.87 -7.60 0.77
CA LEU A 280 -17.73 -8.77 -0.09
C LEU A 280 -18.10 -10.08 0.62
N SER A 281 -18.76 -10.02 1.77
CA SER A 281 -19.36 -11.20 2.43
C SER A 281 -20.51 -11.79 1.61
N ASP A 282 -21.22 -10.94 0.82
CA ASP A 282 -22.15 -11.38 -0.22
C ASP A 282 -21.41 -11.51 -1.56
N PRO A 283 -21.31 -12.72 -2.14
CA PRO A 283 -20.62 -12.95 -3.42
C PRO A 283 -21.17 -12.15 -4.60
N HIS A 284 -22.43 -11.69 -4.52
CA HIS A 284 -23.09 -10.96 -5.61
C HIS A 284 -22.84 -9.45 -5.57
N THR A 285 -22.33 -8.90 -4.48
CA THR A 285 -22.14 -7.46 -4.30
C THR A 285 -21.24 -6.86 -5.38
N LEU A 286 -20.08 -7.47 -5.63
CA LEU A 286 -19.13 -7.00 -6.63
C LEU A 286 -19.75 -7.02 -8.05
N THR A 287 -20.35 -8.14 -8.45
CA THR A 287 -20.96 -8.31 -9.75
C THR A 287 -22.11 -7.32 -9.97
N THR A 288 -22.97 -7.14 -8.97
CA THR A 288 -24.10 -6.20 -9.03
C THR A 288 -23.61 -4.76 -9.19
N THR A 289 -22.60 -4.37 -8.42
CA THR A 289 -22.02 -3.02 -8.48
C THR A 289 -21.34 -2.76 -9.82
N LEU A 290 -20.52 -3.70 -10.30
CA LEU A 290 -19.85 -3.58 -11.59
C LEU A 290 -20.84 -3.52 -12.76
N ARG A 291 -21.88 -4.37 -12.77
CA ARG A 291 -22.92 -4.35 -13.78
C ARG A 291 -23.69 -3.02 -13.77
N SER A 292 -24.05 -2.54 -12.58
CA SER A 292 -24.68 -1.22 -12.43
C SER A 292 -23.81 -0.10 -13.00
N TRP A 293 -22.51 -0.09 -12.68
CA TRP A 293 -21.60 0.91 -13.20
C TRP A 293 -21.43 0.81 -14.72
N LEU A 294 -21.26 -0.40 -15.28
CA LEU A 294 -21.09 -0.61 -16.71
C LEU A 294 -22.33 -0.23 -17.54
N THR A 295 -23.53 -0.29 -16.95
CA THR A 295 -24.81 -0.05 -17.65
C THR A 295 -25.43 1.32 -17.36
N ASN A 296 -24.85 2.10 -16.43
CA ASN A 296 -25.40 3.40 -16.02
C ASN A 296 -24.40 4.54 -16.32
N PRO A 297 -24.52 5.23 -17.46
CA PRO A 297 -23.64 6.35 -17.82
C PRO A 297 -23.67 7.52 -16.81
N GLU A 298 -24.80 7.75 -16.16
CA GLU A 298 -24.91 8.80 -15.14
C GLU A 298 -24.05 8.48 -13.91
N LEU A 299 -24.07 7.22 -13.47
CA LEU A 299 -23.21 6.75 -12.37
C LEU A 299 -21.73 6.87 -12.73
N GLN A 300 -21.35 6.46 -13.96
CA GLN A 300 -19.98 6.62 -14.46
C GLN A 300 -19.55 8.10 -14.42
N HIS A 301 -20.40 9.00 -14.95
CA HIS A 301 -20.13 10.42 -14.97
C HIS A 301 -20.01 11.00 -13.55
N GLN A 302 -20.93 10.62 -12.66
CA GLN A 302 -20.93 11.08 -11.26
C GLN A 302 -19.63 10.67 -10.54
N TRP A 303 -19.23 9.41 -10.63
CA TRP A 303 -18.00 8.92 -9.98
C TRP A 303 -16.76 9.54 -10.58
N HIS A 304 -16.67 9.66 -11.90
CA HIS A 304 -15.54 10.30 -12.57
C HIS A 304 -15.41 11.78 -12.16
N LYS A 305 -16.51 12.52 -12.15
CA LYS A 305 -16.51 13.92 -11.69
C LYS A 305 -16.04 14.04 -10.24
N ALA A 306 -16.49 13.14 -9.37
CA ALA A 306 -16.06 13.11 -7.97
C ALA A 306 -14.55 12.78 -7.85
N ALA A 307 -14.05 11.84 -8.67
CA ALA A 307 -12.62 11.51 -8.70
C ALA A 307 -11.76 12.70 -9.18
N LEU A 308 -12.20 13.42 -10.20
CA LEU A 308 -11.55 14.65 -10.66
C LEU A 308 -11.52 15.72 -9.56
N THR A 309 -12.58 15.84 -8.76
CA THR A 309 -12.62 16.79 -7.63
C THR A 309 -11.68 16.35 -6.51
N ALA A 310 -11.65 15.06 -6.20
CA ALA A 310 -10.81 14.51 -5.13
C ALA A 310 -9.31 14.72 -5.37
N ARG A 311 -8.84 14.74 -6.63
CA ARG A 311 -7.44 14.99 -7.01
C ARG A 311 -6.85 16.23 -6.33
N ASP A 312 -7.61 17.30 -6.25
CA ASP A 312 -7.12 18.58 -5.75
C ASP A 312 -6.94 18.59 -4.23
N SER A 313 -7.57 17.65 -3.53
CA SER A 313 -7.53 17.52 -2.07
C SER A 313 -6.61 16.38 -1.58
N LEU A 314 -5.98 15.62 -2.48
CA LEU A 314 -5.07 14.55 -2.09
C LEU A 314 -3.87 15.07 -1.31
N GLN A 315 -3.58 14.41 -0.19
CA GLN A 315 -2.41 14.74 0.61
C GLN A 315 -1.13 14.61 -0.22
N ARG A 316 -0.17 15.50 0.03
CA ARG A 316 1.13 15.50 -0.62
C ARG A 316 2.18 14.82 0.25
N TRP A 317 3.20 14.24 -0.37
CA TRP A 317 4.31 13.61 0.34
C TRP A 317 5.09 14.56 1.26
N ASP A 318 5.11 15.86 0.94
CA ASP A 318 5.71 16.89 1.81
C ASP A 318 5.02 16.93 3.18
N THR A 319 3.69 16.78 3.22
CA THR A 319 2.93 16.71 4.48
C THR A 319 3.27 15.43 5.24
N THR A 320 3.36 14.28 4.57
CA THR A 320 3.77 13.02 5.18
C THR A 320 5.15 13.13 5.84
N ALA A 321 6.11 13.67 5.08
CA ALA A 321 7.48 13.83 5.56
C ALA A 321 7.58 14.87 6.69
N ALA A 322 6.81 15.98 6.63
CA ALA A 322 6.78 16.98 7.70
C ALA A 322 6.26 16.38 9.00
N THR A 323 5.20 15.56 8.96
CA THR A 323 4.65 14.85 10.12
C THR A 323 5.70 13.94 10.78
N VAL A 324 6.43 13.17 9.97
CA VAL A 324 7.49 12.28 10.47
C VAL A 324 8.67 13.07 11.05
N LEU A 325 9.08 14.13 10.36
CA LEU A 325 10.19 14.99 10.80
C LEU A 325 9.87 15.70 12.14
N GLU A 326 8.67 16.21 12.29
CA GLU A 326 8.19 16.84 13.52
C GLU A 326 8.19 15.85 14.69
N ALA A 327 7.65 14.64 14.47
CA ALA A 327 7.67 13.59 15.49
C ALA A 327 9.09 13.22 15.92
N ALA A 328 10.01 13.08 14.96
CA ALA A 328 11.41 12.76 15.27
C ALA A 328 12.16 13.92 15.97
N GLN A 329 11.75 15.17 15.76
CA GLN A 329 12.32 16.34 16.48
C GLN A 329 11.75 16.49 17.88
N HIS A 330 10.53 16.04 18.13
CA HIS A 330 9.82 16.16 19.40
C HIS A 330 9.28 14.79 19.85
N PRO A 331 10.19 13.85 20.19
CA PRO A 331 9.78 12.50 20.58
C PRO A 331 8.88 12.53 21.82
N PRO A 332 7.91 11.61 21.93
CA PRO A 332 7.12 11.48 23.14
C PRO A 332 8.02 11.16 24.34
N THR A 333 7.75 11.83 25.47
CA THR A 333 8.49 11.68 26.74
C THR A 333 8.08 10.42 27.49
#